data_d5433d56937354e4d7d5cc299b342f9d
#
_entry.id   d5433d56937354e4d7d5cc299b342f9d
#
_cell.length_a   1.000
_cell.length_b   1.000
_cell.length_c   1.000
_cell.angle_alpha   90.00
_cell.angle_beta   90.00
_cell.angle_gamma   90.00
#
_symmetry.space_group_name_H-M   'P 1'
#
loop_
_entity.id
_entity.type
_entity.pdbx_description
1 polymer ?
#
loop_
_entity_poly.entity_id
_entity_poly.type
_entity_poly.pdbx_seq_one_letter_code
_entity_poly.pdbx_strand_id
1 'polypeptide(L)'
;MAIIDQFLDFTKQRPFTFFDQGDAFRAHVDMTEPYCPELRQLIIKAASMIKVPVQPIGCYVCAEGPRYETAAEIKMYQKLGGDVVGMTGVPEVVLARELGVCYSGISTITNWAAGLNKHPLTHQEVVAVMRDNQAKLRELILKCLTVAGQSSINCDCGQNIEGES
;
A
#
# COMPACT_ATOMS: atom_id res chain seq x y z
N MET A 1 -8.58 3.78 -8.35
CA MET A 1 -7.78 3.43 -7.16
C MET A 1 -7.30 2.00 -7.30
N ALA A 2 -6.19 1.62 -6.66
CA ALA A 2 -5.69 0.24 -6.61
C ALA A 2 -5.61 -0.22 -5.15
N ILE A 3 -5.98 -1.48 -4.90
CA ILE A 3 -5.85 -2.14 -3.60
C ILE A 3 -4.53 -2.90 -3.64
N ILE A 4 -3.64 -2.57 -2.71
CA ILE A 4 -2.28 -3.09 -2.73
C ILE A 4 -2.24 -4.47 -2.10
N ASP A 5 -1.53 -5.42 -2.72
CA ASP A 5 -1.32 -6.78 -2.24
C ASP A 5 0.15 -7.16 -2.07
N GLN A 6 1.05 -6.48 -2.79
CA GLN A 6 2.48 -6.69 -2.70
C GLN A 6 3.23 -5.36 -2.77
N PHE A 7 4.50 -5.36 -2.37
CA PHE A 7 5.36 -4.20 -2.55
C PHE A 7 6.78 -4.58 -2.96
N LEU A 8 7.45 -3.60 -3.57
CA LEU A 8 8.89 -3.60 -3.82
C LEU A 8 9.48 -2.37 -3.11
N ASP A 9 10.45 -2.57 -2.24
CA ASP A 9 11.07 -1.51 -1.46
C ASP A 9 12.37 -1.02 -2.09
N PHE A 10 12.39 0.25 -2.47
CA PHE A 10 13.55 0.99 -2.95
C PHE A 10 13.92 2.16 -2.04
N THR A 11 13.44 2.16 -0.81
CA THR A 11 13.78 3.17 0.19
C THR A 11 15.16 2.88 0.81
N LYS A 12 15.78 3.87 1.47
CA LYS A 12 17.18 3.78 1.93
C LYS A 12 17.38 4.17 3.40
N GLN A 13 16.63 5.15 3.89
CA GLN A 13 16.90 5.79 5.18
C GLN A 13 15.62 5.90 6.01
N ARG A 14 14.98 4.75 6.27
CA ARG A 14 13.76 4.70 7.06
C ARG A 14 13.91 3.72 8.22
N PRO A 15 13.25 3.95 9.37
CA PRO A 15 13.17 2.94 10.41
C PRO A 15 12.30 1.78 9.89
N PHE A 16 12.83 0.56 9.90
CA PHE A 16 12.17 -0.63 9.37
C PHE A 16 11.69 -1.60 10.44
N THR A 17 12.01 -1.33 11.70
CA THR A 17 11.67 -2.25 12.79
C THR A 17 11.50 -1.49 14.10
N PHE A 18 10.66 -2.02 14.99
CA PHE A 18 10.57 -1.62 16.39
C PHE A 18 11.63 -2.33 17.28
N PHE A 19 12.34 -3.32 16.74
CA PHE A 19 13.22 -4.23 17.48
C PHE A 19 14.71 -4.05 17.17
N ASP A 20 15.16 -2.81 16.99
CA ASP A 20 16.53 -2.46 16.68
C ASP A 20 17.50 -2.56 17.90
N GLN A 21 16.95 -2.69 19.12
CA GLN A 21 17.68 -2.65 20.38
C GLN A 21 17.59 -3.94 21.22
N GLY A 22 17.98 -5.09 20.65
CA GLY A 22 18.18 -6.31 21.43
C GLY A 22 17.30 -7.51 21.11
N ASP A 23 16.10 -7.30 20.56
CA ASP A 23 15.19 -8.38 20.17
C ASP A 23 15.11 -8.51 18.64
N ALA A 24 16.24 -8.40 17.97
CA ALA A 24 16.29 -8.34 16.50
C ALA A 24 15.63 -9.54 15.80
N PHE A 25 15.56 -10.72 16.44
CA PHE A 25 14.92 -11.86 15.84
C PHE A 25 13.39 -11.71 15.69
N ARG A 26 12.74 -10.88 16.52
CA ARG A 26 11.32 -10.54 16.41
C ARG A 26 10.99 -9.69 15.19
N ALA A 27 12.00 -9.08 14.56
CA ALA A 27 11.86 -8.36 13.30
C ALA A 27 11.80 -9.28 12.06
N HIS A 28 12.11 -10.58 12.22
CA HIS A 28 12.10 -11.56 11.12
C HIS A 28 10.68 -12.09 10.90
N VAL A 29 9.77 -11.22 10.48
CA VAL A 29 8.37 -11.59 10.19
C VAL A 29 8.20 -12.06 8.75
N ASP A 30 7.32 -13.02 8.55
CA ASP A 30 6.96 -13.46 7.20
C ASP A 30 6.23 -12.36 6.43
N MET A 31 6.75 -12.03 5.23
CA MET A 31 6.24 -11.02 4.32
C MET A 31 5.69 -11.62 3.02
N THR A 32 5.35 -12.92 3.00
CA THR A 32 4.73 -13.59 1.84
C THR A 32 3.41 -12.91 1.46
N GLU A 33 2.58 -12.58 2.47
CA GLU A 33 1.36 -11.79 2.34
C GLU A 33 1.44 -10.54 3.22
N PRO A 34 2.09 -9.46 2.76
CA PRO A 34 2.36 -8.28 3.60
C PRO A 34 1.11 -7.49 3.95
N TYR A 35 0.09 -7.52 3.09
CA TYR A 35 -1.19 -6.84 3.29
C TYR A 35 -2.28 -7.84 3.67
N CYS A 36 -3.05 -7.55 4.71
CA CYS A 36 -4.10 -8.41 5.23
C CYS A 36 -5.12 -8.80 4.14
N PRO A 37 -5.26 -10.08 3.79
CA PRO A 37 -6.16 -10.51 2.72
C PRO A 37 -7.64 -10.22 3.06
N GLU A 38 -8.03 -10.36 4.32
CA GLU A 38 -9.39 -10.08 4.79
C GLU A 38 -9.75 -8.58 4.66
N LEU A 39 -8.84 -7.68 5.06
CA LEU A 39 -9.05 -6.24 4.87
C LEU A 39 -9.12 -5.87 3.40
N ARG A 40 -8.31 -6.47 2.54
CA ARG A 40 -8.34 -6.24 1.09
C ARG A 40 -9.70 -6.63 0.52
N GLN A 41 -10.21 -7.83 0.85
CA GLN A 41 -11.54 -8.28 0.41
C GLN A 41 -12.66 -7.38 0.93
N LEU A 42 -12.55 -6.92 2.17
CA LEU A 42 -13.51 -5.97 2.75
C LEU A 42 -13.53 -4.64 1.97
N ILE A 43 -12.37 -4.11 1.61
CA ILE A 43 -12.26 -2.86 0.82
C ILE A 43 -12.88 -3.06 -0.57
N ILE A 44 -12.58 -4.18 -1.25
CA ILE A 44 -13.13 -4.51 -2.57
C ILE A 44 -14.66 -4.62 -2.50
N LYS A 45 -15.19 -5.30 -1.47
CA LYS A 45 -16.63 -5.40 -1.22
C LYS A 45 -17.26 -4.02 -0.97
N ALA A 46 -16.65 -3.20 -0.12
CA ALA A 46 -17.13 -1.85 0.18
C ALA A 46 -17.16 -0.98 -1.09
N ALA A 47 -16.11 -1.03 -1.91
CA ALA A 47 -16.02 -0.31 -3.18
C ALA A 47 -17.15 -0.72 -4.16
N SER A 48 -17.40 -2.03 -4.25
CA SER A 48 -18.50 -2.56 -5.09
C SER A 48 -19.88 -2.04 -4.63
N MET A 49 -20.13 -1.99 -3.32
CA MET A 49 -21.41 -1.52 -2.76
C MET A 49 -21.72 -0.06 -3.09
N ILE A 50 -20.67 0.79 -3.19
CA ILE A 50 -20.80 2.22 -3.53
C ILE A 50 -20.43 2.53 -4.98
N LYS A 51 -20.21 1.48 -5.79
CA LYS A 51 -19.86 1.59 -7.23
C LYS A 51 -18.61 2.42 -7.51
N VAL A 52 -17.64 2.43 -6.60
CA VAL A 52 -16.33 3.02 -6.82
C VAL A 52 -15.43 2.00 -7.51
N PRO A 53 -14.91 2.30 -8.72
CA PRO A 53 -14.05 1.35 -9.43
C PRO A 53 -12.68 1.26 -8.73
N VAL A 54 -12.27 0.03 -8.43
CA VAL A 54 -10.96 -0.28 -7.87
C VAL A 54 -10.30 -1.41 -8.65
N GLN A 55 -8.97 -1.33 -8.82
CA GLN A 55 -8.15 -2.46 -9.23
C GLN A 55 -7.91 -3.33 -7.99
N PRO A 56 -8.31 -4.62 -7.99
CA PRO A 56 -8.35 -5.43 -6.77
C PRO A 56 -6.97 -5.91 -6.29
N ILE A 57 -5.95 -5.84 -7.13
CA ILE A 57 -4.57 -6.22 -6.84
C ILE A 57 -3.62 -5.19 -7.42
N GLY A 58 -2.46 -5.00 -6.80
CA GLY A 58 -1.42 -4.12 -7.33
C GLY A 58 -0.14 -4.16 -6.48
N CYS A 59 0.99 -4.39 -7.15
CA CYS A 59 2.30 -4.32 -6.53
C CYS A 59 2.76 -2.86 -6.41
N TYR A 60 2.96 -2.40 -5.16
CA TYR A 60 3.38 -1.04 -4.86
C TYR A 60 4.90 -0.93 -4.81
N VAL A 61 5.47 -0.14 -5.70
CA VAL A 61 6.90 0.23 -5.61
C VAL A 61 7.04 1.44 -4.69
N CYS A 62 7.75 1.28 -3.59
CA CYS A 62 8.06 2.39 -2.70
C CYS A 62 9.42 2.98 -3.06
N ALA A 63 9.42 4.16 -3.68
CA ALA A 63 10.62 4.94 -3.97
C ALA A 63 10.98 5.84 -2.79
N GLU A 64 12.25 6.20 -2.67
CA GLU A 64 12.72 7.08 -1.58
C GLU A 64 12.15 8.49 -1.66
N GLY A 65 12.08 9.07 -2.86
CA GLY A 65 11.79 10.48 -3.05
C GLY A 65 13.00 11.39 -2.68
N PRO A 66 12.81 12.72 -2.55
CA PRO A 66 11.58 13.47 -2.85
C PRO A 66 11.35 13.74 -4.35
N ARG A 67 12.33 13.43 -5.23
CA ARG A 67 12.18 13.56 -6.67
C ARG A 67 11.28 12.45 -7.24
N TYR A 68 10.62 12.75 -8.34
CA TYR A 68 9.98 11.72 -9.14
C TYR A 68 11.03 10.81 -9.80
N GLU A 69 10.61 9.62 -10.17
CA GLU A 69 11.43 8.59 -10.81
C GLU A 69 11.82 9.00 -12.21
N THR A 70 12.95 8.50 -12.70
CA THR A 70 13.33 8.60 -14.09
C THR A 70 12.55 7.58 -14.94
N ALA A 71 12.46 7.84 -16.25
CA ALA A 71 11.86 6.88 -17.18
C ALA A 71 12.57 5.50 -17.18
N ALA A 72 13.88 5.48 -16.88
CA ALA A 72 14.66 4.24 -16.75
C ALA A 72 14.28 3.46 -15.47
N GLU A 73 14.11 4.16 -14.35
CA GLU A 73 13.63 3.56 -13.10
C GLU A 73 12.22 2.99 -13.28
N ILE A 74 11.31 3.70 -13.93
CA ILE A 74 9.95 3.20 -14.20
C ILE A 74 9.99 1.94 -15.08
N LYS A 75 10.81 1.90 -16.13
CA LYS A 75 10.99 0.69 -16.94
C LYS A 75 11.55 -0.48 -16.13
N MET A 76 12.44 -0.21 -15.19
CA MET A 76 12.98 -1.23 -14.28
C MET A 76 11.86 -1.75 -13.36
N TYR A 77 11.09 -0.88 -12.72
CA TYR A 77 9.99 -1.25 -11.84
C TYR A 77 8.93 -2.11 -12.56
N GLN A 78 8.55 -1.74 -13.77
CA GLN A 78 7.64 -2.54 -14.60
C GLN A 78 8.17 -3.96 -14.86
N LYS A 79 9.49 -4.10 -15.16
CA LYS A 79 10.12 -5.41 -15.37
C LYS A 79 10.15 -6.27 -14.09
N LEU A 80 10.16 -5.64 -12.92
CA LEU A 80 10.11 -6.31 -11.62
C LEU A 80 8.67 -6.62 -11.16
N GLY A 81 7.66 -6.25 -11.95
CA GLY A 81 6.25 -6.51 -11.63
C GLY A 81 5.57 -5.40 -10.83
N GLY A 82 6.16 -4.20 -10.74
CA GLY A 82 5.52 -3.05 -10.11
C GLY A 82 4.39 -2.48 -10.95
N ASP A 83 3.23 -2.25 -10.32
CA ASP A 83 2.02 -1.70 -10.95
C ASP A 83 1.83 -0.23 -10.66
N VAL A 84 2.14 0.19 -9.45
CA VAL A 84 2.03 1.58 -8.99
C VAL A 84 3.30 2.01 -8.25
N VAL A 85 3.62 3.29 -8.30
CA VAL A 85 4.78 3.84 -7.59
C VAL A 85 4.36 4.98 -6.68
N GLY A 86 4.96 5.04 -5.50
CA GLY A 86 4.77 6.09 -4.52
C GLY A 86 5.93 6.14 -3.53
N MET A 87 5.79 6.92 -2.45
CA MET A 87 6.92 7.22 -1.55
C MET A 87 6.59 6.97 -0.07
N THR A 88 5.44 6.37 0.27
CA THR A 88 4.92 6.37 1.65
C THR A 88 4.58 5.01 2.24
N GLY A 89 4.21 4.00 1.44
CA GLY A 89 3.66 2.73 1.94
C GLY A 89 4.63 1.85 2.73
N VAL A 90 5.94 2.08 2.58
CA VAL A 90 7.01 1.42 3.35
C VAL A 90 7.72 2.50 4.17
N PRO A 91 7.94 2.33 5.47
CA PRO A 91 7.90 1.08 6.26
C PRO A 91 6.56 0.74 6.94
N GLU A 92 5.47 1.47 6.70
CA GLU A 92 4.20 1.27 7.43
C GLU A 92 3.74 -0.19 7.41
N VAL A 93 3.76 -0.84 6.24
CA VAL A 93 3.34 -2.25 6.09
C VAL A 93 4.25 -3.21 6.87
N VAL A 94 5.57 -2.95 6.89
CA VAL A 94 6.54 -3.77 7.63
C VAL A 94 6.30 -3.66 9.13
N LEU A 95 6.18 -2.44 9.64
CA LEU A 95 5.93 -2.16 11.06
C LEU A 95 4.57 -2.71 11.52
N ALA A 96 3.54 -2.65 10.67
CA ALA A 96 2.25 -3.26 10.97
C ALA A 96 2.36 -4.79 11.09
N ARG A 97 3.14 -5.44 10.23
CA ARG A 97 3.38 -6.90 10.30
C ARG A 97 4.15 -7.29 11.55
N GLU A 98 5.17 -6.54 11.96
CA GLU A 98 5.89 -6.77 13.22
C GLU A 98 4.98 -6.71 14.45
N LEU A 99 3.96 -5.86 14.42
CA LEU A 99 2.98 -5.72 15.50
C LEU A 99 1.76 -6.66 15.35
N GLY A 100 1.72 -7.51 14.31
CA GLY A 100 0.56 -8.37 14.04
C GLY A 100 -0.73 -7.59 13.73
N VAL A 101 -0.61 -6.35 13.31
CA VAL A 101 -1.75 -5.49 12.99
C VAL A 101 -2.18 -5.71 11.55
N CYS A 102 -3.48 -5.89 11.32
CA CYS A 102 -4.04 -5.95 9.97
C CYS A 102 -3.81 -4.62 9.25
N TYR A 103 -3.10 -4.64 8.14
CA TYR A 103 -2.81 -3.47 7.32
C TYR A 103 -3.24 -3.69 5.87
N SER A 104 -3.79 -2.67 5.22
CA SER A 104 -4.14 -2.69 3.81
C SER A 104 -3.94 -1.31 3.19
N GLY A 105 -3.47 -1.26 1.94
CA GLY A 105 -3.18 -0.04 1.20
C GLY A 105 -4.22 0.23 0.10
N ILE A 106 -4.69 1.49 0.04
CA ILE A 106 -5.48 2.02 -1.08
C ILE A 106 -4.65 3.09 -1.78
N SER A 107 -4.16 2.80 -2.99
CA SER A 107 -3.42 3.78 -3.79
C SER A 107 -4.36 4.56 -4.72
N THR A 108 -4.34 5.88 -4.63
CA THR A 108 -5.05 6.75 -5.57
C THR A 108 -4.13 7.04 -6.75
N ILE A 109 -4.50 6.57 -7.93
CA ILE A 109 -3.73 6.80 -9.16
C ILE A 109 -3.99 8.23 -9.63
N THR A 110 -2.96 9.04 -9.64
CA THR A 110 -3.04 10.48 -9.97
C THR A 110 -2.57 10.80 -11.37
N ASN A 111 -1.65 10.00 -11.90
CA ASN A 111 -0.95 10.27 -13.16
C ASN A 111 -0.27 9.01 -13.69
N TRP A 112 0.15 9.05 -14.93
CA TRP A 112 1.10 8.11 -15.49
C TRP A 112 2.51 8.40 -14.95
N ALA A 113 3.26 7.36 -14.63
CA ALA A 113 4.65 7.49 -14.19
C ALA A 113 5.56 8.02 -15.30
N ALA A 114 6.74 8.50 -14.93
CA ALA A 114 7.69 9.14 -15.85
C ALA A 114 8.03 8.25 -17.07
N GLY A 115 7.94 8.82 -18.26
CA GLY A 115 8.23 8.15 -19.53
C GLY A 115 7.10 7.25 -20.06
N LEU A 116 5.95 7.14 -19.38
CA LEU A 116 4.75 6.44 -19.88
C LEU A 116 3.78 7.38 -20.58
N ASN A 117 3.90 8.69 -20.37
CA ASN A 117 3.12 9.71 -21.05
C ASN A 117 4.01 10.57 -21.95
N LYS A 118 3.40 11.22 -22.95
CA LYS A 118 4.09 12.16 -23.87
C LYS A 118 4.44 13.49 -23.19
N HIS A 119 3.73 13.86 -22.13
CA HIS A 119 3.92 15.12 -21.41
C HIS A 119 4.65 14.89 -20.08
N PRO A 120 5.50 15.85 -19.64
CA PRO A 120 6.12 15.80 -18.33
C PRO A 120 5.07 15.80 -17.22
N LEU A 121 5.33 15.05 -16.16
CA LEU A 121 4.52 15.04 -14.95
C LEU A 121 4.67 16.39 -14.23
N THR A 122 3.54 16.97 -13.81
CA THR A 122 3.52 18.18 -12.99
C THR A 122 2.88 17.91 -11.62
N HIS A 123 3.40 18.55 -10.57
CA HIS A 123 2.81 18.44 -9.23
C HIS A 123 1.37 18.99 -9.17
N GLN A 124 1.08 20.00 -10.00
CA GLN A 124 -0.27 20.59 -10.08
C GLN A 124 -1.32 19.60 -10.57
N GLU A 125 -0.99 18.75 -11.57
CA GLU A 125 -1.88 17.69 -12.05
C GLU A 125 -2.16 16.67 -10.94
N VAL A 126 -1.12 16.26 -10.20
CA VAL A 126 -1.27 15.35 -9.04
C VAL A 126 -2.25 15.91 -8.02
N VAL A 127 -2.07 17.17 -7.62
CA VAL A 127 -2.95 17.85 -6.65
C VAL A 127 -4.39 17.94 -7.15
N ALA A 128 -4.60 18.28 -8.42
CA ALA A 128 -5.93 18.37 -9.02
C ALA A 128 -6.65 17.02 -8.98
N VAL A 129 -6.01 15.94 -9.43
CA VAL A 129 -6.59 14.59 -9.43
C VAL A 129 -6.85 14.09 -8.00
N MET A 130 -5.95 14.39 -7.05
CA MET A 130 -6.18 14.05 -5.63
C MET A 130 -7.43 14.73 -5.09
N ARG A 131 -7.60 16.03 -5.35
CA ARG A 131 -8.77 16.78 -4.92
C ARG A 131 -10.07 16.21 -5.52
N ASP A 132 -10.07 15.87 -6.80
CA ASP A 132 -11.25 15.34 -7.50
C ASP A 132 -11.63 13.92 -7.01
N ASN A 133 -10.67 13.15 -6.51
CA ASN A 133 -10.91 11.82 -5.94
C ASN A 133 -11.15 11.82 -4.42
N GLN A 134 -10.95 12.94 -3.73
CA GLN A 134 -11.05 13.02 -2.27
C GLN A 134 -12.42 12.59 -1.73
N ALA A 135 -13.51 13.03 -2.38
CA ALA A 135 -14.86 12.66 -1.97
C ALA A 135 -15.10 11.15 -2.08
N LYS A 136 -14.67 10.54 -3.20
CA LYS A 136 -14.79 9.09 -3.44
C LYS A 136 -13.96 8.28 -2.46
N LEU A 137 -12.71 8.72 -2.18
CA LEU A 137 -11.85 8.06 -1.21
C LEU A 137 -12.45 8.13 0.20
N ARG A 138 -12.96 9.29 0.60
CA ARG A 138 -13.65 9.46 1.89
C ARG A 138 -14.87 8.54 2.00
N GLU A 139 -15.71 8.50 0.98
CA GLU A 139 -16.89 7.63 0.94
C GLU A 139 -16.49 6.15 1.06
N LEU A 140 -15.45 5.74 0.34
CA LEU A 140 -14.92 4.38 0.42
C LEU A 140 -14.43 4.04 1.82
N ILE A 141 -13.64 4.92 2.46
CA ILE A 141 -13.14 4.69 3.82
C ILE A 141 -14.29 4.56 4.82
N LEU A 142 -15.29 5.45 4.77
CA LEU A 142 -16.46 5.39 5.65
C LEU A 142 -17.26 4.09 5.44
N LYS A 143 -17.39 3.64 4.18
CA LYS A 143 -18.04 2.37 3.87
C LYS A 143 -17.25 1.18 4.38
N CYS A 144 -15.91 1.21 4.26
CA CYS A 144 -15.03 0.17 4.83
C CYS A 144 -15.22 0.06 6.35
N LEU A 145 -15.23 1.17 7.08
CA LEU A 145 -15.45 1.18 8.52
C LEU A 145 -16.82 0.58 8.89
N THR A 146 -17.87 0.92 8.13
CA THR A 146 -19.22 0.37 8.33
C THR A 146 -19.25 -1.15 8.11
N VAL A 147 -18.63 -1.64 7.05
CA VAL A 147 -18.58 -3.08 6.73
C VAL A 147 -17.71 -3.83 7.74
N ALA A 148 -16.58 -3.24 8.16
CA ALA A 148 -15.70 -3.83 9.17
C ALA A 148 -16.40 -4.02 10.53
N GLY A 149 -17.19 -3.04 10.95
CA GLY A 149 -17.96 -3.14 12.20
C GLY A 149 -19.06 -4.22 12.18
N GLN A 150 -19.40 -4.75 11.00
CA GLN A 150 -20.41 -5.80 10.80
C GLN A 150 -19.82 -7.17 10.45
N SER A 151 -18.50 -7.29 10.35
CA SER A 151 -17.78 -8.48 9.91
C SER A 151 -16.77 -8.90 10.96
N SER A 152 -16.62 -10.21 11.21
CA SER A 152 -15.45 -10.75 11.90
C SER A 152 -14.30 -10.84 10.89
N ILE A 153 -13.14 -10.34 11.26
CA ILE A 153 -11.90 -10.50 10.49
C ILE A 153 -11.19 -11.74 11.07
N ASN A 154 -11.07 -12.79 10.28
CA ASN A 154 -10.42 -14.05 10.64
C ASN A 154 -9.17 -14.22 9.79
N CYS A 155 -8.12 -13.48 10.10
CA CYS A 155 -6.83 -13.57 9.42
C CYS A 155 -5.72 -13.97 10.39
N ASP A 156 -4.60 -14.40 9.82
CA ASP A 156 -3.41 -14.84 10.58
C ASP A 156 -2.42 -13.70 10.87
N CYS A 157 -2.82 -12.42 10.67
CA CYS A 157 -1.93 -11.28 10.86
C CYS A 157 -1.34 -11.19 12.28
N GLY A 158 -2.09 -11.62 13.29
CA GLY A 158 -1.66 -11.61 14.71
C GLY A 158 -0.79 -12.80 15.13
N GLN A 159 -0.70 -13.86 14.32
CA GLN A 159 0.00 -15.09 14.71
C GLN A 159 1.54 -14.95 14.70
N ASN A 160 2.09 -13.96 14.01
CA ASN A 160 3.54 -13.75 13.93
C ASN A 160 4.15 -13.08 15.17
N ILE A 161 3.36 -12.76 16.19
CA ILE A 161 3.85 -12.09 17.42
C ILE A 161 4.30 -13.11 18.47
N GLU A 162 3.81 -14.34 18.41
CA GLU A 162 4.24 -15.42 19.30
C GLU A 162 5.56 -16.00 18.77
N GLY A 163 6.67 -15.33 19.08
CA GLY A 163 7.98 -15.98 19.04
C GLY A 163 7.92 -17.17 19.98
N GLU A 164 8.27 -18.35 19.47
CA GLU A 164 8.45 -19.55 20.27
C GLU A 164 9.28 -19.21 21.51
N SER A 165 8.65 -19.32 22.67
CA SER A 165 9.27 -19.20 24.00
C SER A 165 10.19 -20.37 24.27
#